data_2121b010884e9af7c997f5af109db3ac
#
_entry.id   2121b010884e9af7c997f5af109db3ac
#
_cell.length_a   1.000
_cell.length_b   1.000
_cell.length_c   1.000
_cell.angle_alpha   90.00
_cell.angle_beta   90.00
_cell.angle_gamma   90.00
#
_symmetry.space_group_name_H-M   'P 1'
#
loop_
_entity.id
_entity.type
_entity.pdbx_description
1 polymer ?
#
loop_
_entity_poly.entity_id
_entity_poly.type
_entity_poly.pdbx_seq_one_letter_code
_entity_poly.pdbx_strand_id
1 'polypeptide(L)'
;MLNPSRRGTVYGTLLNHADALAALGAAACAPPYKAPPVAPVLYIKPRNTWIGAGEAIVVPEGVAELEIGATLGLVIGRAACRVREANALAFVAGYVIVCDVSMPHASYYRPALRFKARDTFCPIGPFMPRDAVGATDVLESLRIAVSIDGEVVHRASTSGLIRPPARLIADVSGFMTLSPGDVLSVGVAAGAPRARAGQRVSITIDGLGRLDNPLVAEGPPA
;
A
#
# COMPACT_ATOMS: atom_id res chain seq x y z
N MET A 1 -1.95 14.21 17.47
CA MET A 1 -2.09 13.38 16.27
C MET A 1 -1.05 13.84 15.27
N LEU A 2 -0.07 13.00 14.97
CA LEU A 2 0.79 13.23 13.82
C LEU A 2 -0.09 13.06 12.58
N ASN A 3 -0.35 14.16 11.89
CA ASN A 3 -0.95 14.09 10.56
C ASN A 3 0.18 13.68 9.61
N PRO A 4 0.25 12.41 9.17
CA PRO A 4 1.35 11.91 8.34
C PRO A 4 1.41 12.62 6.99
N SER A 5 0.38 13.38 6.69
CA SER A 5 0.06 13.87 5.36
C SER A 5 0.89 15.04 4.86
N ARG A 6 1.84 15.61 5.59
CA ARG A 6 2.37 16.90 5.12
C ARG A 6 3.86 17.02 4.86
N ARG A 7 4.67 15.97 5.12
CA ARG A 7 6.13 16.09 4.97
C ARG A 7 6.87 14.88 4.36
N GLY A 8 6.22 13.74 4.13
CA GLY A 8 6.87 12.55 3.62
C GLY A 8 6.41 12.16 2.20
N THR A 9 6.90 11.03 1.75
CA THR A 9 6.52 10.37 0.50
C THR A 9 5.90 9.02 0.83
N VAL A 10 4.85 8.63 0.08
CA VAL A 10 4.34 7.26 0.15
C VAL A 10 5.00 6.43 -0.95
N TYR A 11 5.82 5.49 -0.54
CA TYR A 11 6.43 4.48 -1.41
C TYR A 11 5.59 3.22 -1.37
N GLY A 12 5.09 2.80 -2.51
CA GLY A 12 4.44 1.52 -2.67
C GLY A 12 5.43 0.45 -3.11
N THR A 13 5.19 -0.80 -2.70
CA THR A 13 6.00 -1.94 -3.10
C THR A 13 5.18 -2.88 -3.97
N LEU A 14 5.66 -3.18 -5.18
CA LEU A 14 5.07 -4.16 -6.10
C LEU A 14 5.71 -5.53 -5.92
N LEU A 15 4.89 -6.59 -6.14
CA LEU A 15 5.36 -7.97 -6.18
C LEU A 15 6.11 -8.43 -4.92
N ASN A 16 5.84 -7.80 -3.78
CA ASN A 16 6.39 -8.20 -2.49
C ASN A 16 5.50 -9.20 -1.74
N HIS A 17 4.41 -9.64 -2.35
CA HIS A 17 3.56 -10.70 -1.86
C HIS A 17 3.74 -11.95 -2.73
N ALA A 18 3.92 -13.12 -2.11
CA ALA A 18 4.25 -14.36 -2.81
C ALA A 18 3.16 -14.76 -3.82
N ASP A 19 1.89 -14.58 -3.45
CA ASP A 19 0.76 -14.85 -4.34
C ASP A 19 0.68 -13.87 -5.52
N ALA A 20 1.01 -12.58 -5.28
CA ALA A 20 1.06 -11.56 -6.34
C ALA A 20 2.18 -11.86 -7.36
N LEU A 21 3.33 -12.33 -6.88
CA LEU A 21 4.41 -12.77 -7.77
C LEU A 21 4.02 -14.07 -8.50
N ALA A 22 3.41 -15.02 -7.80
CA ALA A 22 2.94 -16.27 -8.38
C ALA A 22 1.86 -16.06 -9.46
N ALA A 23 1.00 -15.06 -9.30
CA ALA A 23 -0.04 -14.71 -10.27
C ALA A 23 0.53 -14.25 -11.64
N LEU A 24 1.79 -13.80 -11.70
CA LEU A 24 2.47 -13.53 -12.96
C LEU A 24 2.82 -14.82 -13.72
N GLY A 25 2.97 -15.94 -13.01
CA GLY A 25 3.28 -17.24 -13.62
C GLY A 25 4.49 -17.16 -14.56
N ALA A 26 4.40 -17.77 -15.73
CA ALA A 26 5.45 -17.77 -16.75
C ALA A 26 5.82 -16.37 -17.25
N ALA A 27 4.93 -15.38 -17.16
CA ALA A 27 5.21 -14.01 -17.58
C ALA A 27 6.35 -13.37 -16.77
N ALA A 28 6.57 -13.79 -15.51
CA ALA A 28 7.67 -13.30 -14.69
C ALA A 28 9.06 -13.58 -15.30
N CYS A 29 9.18 -14.65 -16.11
CA CYS A 29 10.42 -15.06 -16.77
C CYS A 29 10.44 -14.75 -18.27
N ALA A 30 9.36 -14.18 -18.80
CA ALA A 30 9.25 -13.82 -20.22
C ALA A 30 9.50 -12.30 -20.42
N PRO A 31 9.80 -11.84 -21.66
CA PRO A 31 9.79 -10.42 -21.97
C PRO A 31 8.43 -9.78 -21.61
N PRO A 32 8.42 -8.58 -21.02
CA PRO A 32 9.55 -7.68 -20.78
C PRO A 32 10.30 -7.91 -19.45
N TYR A 33 9.83 -8.76 -18.54
CA TYR A 33 10.38 -8.91 -17.18
C TYR A 33 11.69 -9.70 -17.16
N LYS A 34 11.78 -10.78 -17.92
CA LYS A 34 12.94 -11.70 -18.08
C LYS A 34 13.26 -12.53 -16.85
N ALA A 35 13.06 -12.04 -15.64
CA ALA A 35 13.25 -12.74 -14.38
C ALA A 35 12.39 -12.11 -13.26
N PRO A 36 12.04 -12.87 -12.21
CA PRO A 36 11.42 -12.32 -11.00
C PRO A 36 12.31 -11.25 -10.35
N PRO A 37 11.71 -10.26 -9.65
CA PRO A 37 12.47 -9.20 -8.98
C PRO A 37 13.40 -9.75 -7.89
N VAL A 38 14.69 -9.40 -7.96
CA VAL A 38 15.68 -9.72 -6.93
C VAL A 38 15.84 -8.61 -5.88
N ALA A 39 15.30 -7.42 -6.15
CA ALA A 39 15.27 -6.24 -5.29
C ALA A 39 13.84 -5.71 -5.14
N PRO A 40 13.55 -4.85 -4.15
CA PRO A 40 12.24 -4.20 -4.05
C PRO A 40 11.89 -3.41 -5.32
N VAL A 41 10.69 -3.63 -5.85
CA VAL A 41 10.15 -2.83 -6.96
C VAL A 41 9.26 -1.75 -6.37
N LEU A 42 9.69 -0.50 -6.47
CA LEU A 42 9.00 0.62 -5.84
C LEU A 42 8.25 1.48 -6.86
N TYR A 43 7.17 2.08 -6.39
CA TYR A 43 6.48 3.19 -7.02
C TYR A 43 6.14 4.26 -5.98
N ILE A 44 5.70 5.42 -6.42
CA ILE A 44 5.38 6.54 -5.54
C ILE A 44 3.89 6.87 -5.67
N LYS A 45 3.24 7.13 -4.54
CA LYS A 45 1.95 7.79 -4.45
C LYS A 45 2.18 9.27 -4.17
N PRO A 46 2.12 10.15 -5.18
CA PRO A 46 2.35 11.58 -5.00
C PRO A 46 1.29 12.20 -4.09
N ARG A 47 1.58 13.39 -3.58
CA ARG A 47 0.73 14.07 -2.60
C ARG A 47 -0.71 14.29 -3.04
N ASN A 48 -0.96 14.52 -4.32
CA ASN A 48 -2.31 14.68 -4.87
C ASN A 48 -3.19 13.44 -4.69
N THR A 49 -2.57 12.27 -4.51
CA THR A 49 -3.31 11.01 -4.31
C THR A 49 -3.82 10.83 -2.88
N TRP A 50 -3.27 11.59 -1.90
CA TRP A 50 -3.50 11.32 -0.48
C TRP A 50 -4.80 11.92 0.01
N ILE A 51 -5.61 11.10 0.63
CA ILE A 51 -6.82 11.47 1.35
C ILE A 51 -6.89 10.74 2.69
N GLY A 52 -7.68 11.25 3.61
CA GLY A 52 -7.93 10.64 4.91
C GLY A 52 -9.10 9.67 4.92
N ALA A 53 -9.37 9.11 6.10
CA ALA A 53 -10.56 8.31 6.33
C ALA A 53 -11.83 9.17 6.14
N GLY A 54 -12.84 8.62 5.48
CA GLY A 54 -14.12 9.27 5.21
C GLY A 54 -14.13 10.17 3.96
N GLU A 55 -12.96 10.58 3.45
CA GLU A 55 -12.87 11.35 2.21
C GLU A 55 -13.16 10.47 0.98
N ALA A 56 -13.71 11.07 -0.09
CA ALA A 56 -14.15 10.32 -1.25
C ALA A 56 -12.98 9.93 -2.16
N ILE A 57 -12.96 8.67 -2.62
CA ILE A 57 -12.16 8.21 -3.74
C ILE A 57 -12.91 8.58 -5.02
N VAL A 58 -12.28 9.33 -5.91
CA VAL A 58 -12.89 9.75 -7.17
C VAL A 58 -12.65 8.71 -8.25
N VAL A 59 -13.72 8.15 -8.80
CA VAL A 59 -13.69 7.24 -9.95
C VAL A 59 -13.68 8.08 -11.22
N PRO A 60 -12.60 8.02 -12.04
CA PRO A 60 -12.49 8.85 -13.22
C PRO A 60 -13.56 8.58 -14.26
N GLU A 61 -13.91 9.59 -15.06
CA GLU A 61 -14.83 9.45 -16.19
C GLU A 61 -14.37 8.33 -17.14
N GLY A 62 -15.31 7.50 -17.59
CA GLY A 62 -15.03 6.37 -18.47
C GLY A 62 -14.38 5.16 -17.80
N VAL A 63 -14.13 5.20 -16.48
CA VAL A 63 -13.59 4.08 -15.70
C VAL A 63 -14.73 3.40 -14.95
N ALA A 64 -14.99 2.13 -15.29
CA ALA A 64 -16.08 1.39 -14.66
C ALA A 64 -15.79 1.04 -13.19
N GLU A 65 -14.57 0.63 -12.88
CA GLU A 65 -14.16 0.13 -11.57
C GLU A 65 -12.71 0.49 -11.25
N LEU A 66 -12.42 0.63 -9.97
CA LEU A 66 -11.06 0.79 -9.43
C LEU A 66 -10.65 -0.47 -8.68
N GLU A 67 -9.39 -0.80 -8.74
CA GLU A 67 -8.75 -1.86 -7.97
C GLU A 67 -8.39 -1.34 -6.57
N ILE A 68 -8.79 -2.05 -5.53
CA ILE A 68 -8.68 -1.65 -4.13
C ILE A 68 -7.60 -2.50 -3.45
N GLY A 69 -6.37 -2.01 -3.49
CA GLY A 69 -5.24 -2.66 -2.85
C GLY A 69 -5.16 -2.31 -1.36
N ALA A 70 -5.33 -3.29 -0.48
CA ALA A 70 -5.17 -3.10 0.96
C ALA A 70 -3.77 -3.51 1.40
N THR A 71 -3.07 -2.64 2.14
CA THR A 71 -1.70 -2.89 2.57
C THR A 71 -1.36 -2.18 3.89
N LEU A 72 -0.40 -2.75 4.62
CA LEU A 72 0.22 -2.13 5.77
C LEU A 72 1.20 -1.05 5.30
N GLY A 73 1.16 0.14 5.88
CA GLY A 73 2.13 1.21 5.71
C GLY A 73 3.01 1.36 6.96
N LEU A 74 4.32 1.35 6.77
CA LEU A 74 5.33 1.59 7.80
C LEU A 74 5.67 3.08 7.81
N VAL A 75 5.33 3.79 8.87
CA VAL A 75 5.60 5.24 9.00
C VAL A 75 7.00 5.42 9.59
N ILE A 76 7.89 6.02 8.84
CA ILE A 76 9.27 6.27 9.25
C ILE A 76 9.30 7.39 10.30
N GLY A 77 9.96 7.14 11.43
CA GLY A 77 10.06 8.07 12.55
C GLY A 77 11.39 8.81 12.64
N ARG A 78 12.44 8.24 12.09
CA ARG A 78 13.78 8.83 12.02
C ARG A 78 14.46 8.43 10.72
N ALA A 79 15.38 9.24 10.22
CA ALA A 79 16.07 8.99 8.95
C ALA A 79 16.73 7.60 8.94
N ALA A 80 16.36 6.77 7.97
CA ALA A 80 16.85 5.43 7.78
C ALA A 80 17.70 5.36 6.51
N CYS A 81 19.03 5.22 6.68
CA CYS A 81 20.00 5.11 5.61
C CYS A 81 20.93 3.94 5.92
N ARG A 82 21.03 2.97 5.02
CA ARG A 82 21.86 1.74 5.16
C ARG A 82 21.63 1.01 6.49
N VAL A 83 20.36 0.83 6.84
CA VAL A 83 19.96 0.22 8.11
C VAL A 83 20.11 -1.29 8.01
N ARG A 84 20.68 -1.92 9.05
CA ARG A 84 20.70 -3.38 9.15
C ARG A 84 19.31 -3.90 9.49
N GLU A 85 18.93 -5.03 8.90
CA GLU A 85 17.63 -5.65 9.10
C GLU A 85 17.26 -5.81 10.58
N ALA A 86 18.19 -6.31 11.39
CA ALA A 86 17.99 -6.50 12.84
C ALA A 86 17.59 -5.21 13.60
N ASN A 87 17.90 -4.03 13.05
CA ASN A 87 17.61 -2.74 13.68
C ASN A 87 16.51 -1.96 12.94
N ALA A 88 15.99 -2.47 11.83
CA ALA A 88 15.17 -1.71 10.90
C ALA A 88 13.87 -1.19 11.53
N LEU A 89 13.18 -2.01 12.30
CA LEU A 89 11.93 -1.63 12.94
C LEU A 89 12.09 -0.55 14.02
N ALA A 90 13.30 -0.32 14.55
CA ALA A 90 13.57 0.79 15.44
C ALA A 90 13.48 2.17 14.75
N PHE A 91 13.44 2.22 13.41
CA PHE A 91 13.28 3.45 12.63
C PHE A 91 11.81 3.77 12.31
N VAL A 92 10.90 2.85 12.63
CA VAL A 92 9.44 3.00 12.44
C VAL A 92 8.84 3.71 13.64
N ALA A 93 8.08 4.79 13.40
CA ALA A 93 7.31 5.48 14.42
C ALA A 93 5.97 4.79 14.70
N GLY A 94 5.40 4.15 13.69
CA GLY A 94 4.11 3.47 13.79
C GLY A 94 3.63 3.00 12.42
N TYR A 95 2.36 2.67 12.37
CA TYR A 95 1.73 1.99 11.24
C TYR A 95 0.46 2.71 10.81
N VAL A 96 0.12 2.56 9.54
CA VAL A 96 -1.14 3.03 8.95
C VAL A 96 -1.72 1.96 8.03
N ILE A 97 -3.03 1.99 7.85
CA ILE A 97 -3.68 1.27 6.76
C ILE A 97 -3.52 2.14 5.50
N VAL A 98 -3.04 1.57 4.41
CA VAL A 98 -2.97 2.24 3.12
C VAL A 98 -3.90 1.53 2.15
N CYS A 99 -4.77 2.30 1.50
CA CYS A 99 -5.54 1.85 0.35
C CYS A 99 -4.78 2.25 -0.92
N ASP A 100 -4.12 1.29 -1.57
CA ASP A 100 -3.44 1.50 -2.85
C ASP A 100 -4.45 1.35 -3.99
N VAL A 101 -5.16 2.43 -4.27
CA VAL A 101 -6.14 2.47 -5.37
C VAL A 101 -5.40 2.55 -6.70
N SER A 102 -5.87 1.79 -7.68
CA SER A 102 -5.39 1.89 -9.06
C SER A 102 -6.50 1.65 -10.08
N MET A 103 -6.35 2.20 -11.26
CA MET A 103 -7.10 1.73 -12.43
C MET A 103 -6.57 0.34 -12.80
N PRO A 104 -7.42 -0.62 -13.19
CA PRO A 104 -6.98 -1.93 -13.63
C PRO A 104 -5.96 -1.84 -14.76
N HIS A 105 -4.84 -2.53 -14.63
CA HIS A 105 -3.78 -2.60 -15.65
C HIS A 105 -3.03 -3.93 -15.55
N ALA A 106 -2.55 -4.42 -16.68
CA ALA A 106 -1.98 -5.77 -16.79
C ALA A 106 -0.45 -5.82 -16.69
N SER A 107 0.24 -4.67 -16.62
CA SER A 107 1.71 -4.67 -16.69
C SER A 107 2.33 -3.82 -15.60
N TYR A 108 3.36 -4.36 -14.96
CA TYR A 108 4.23 -3.67 -13.98
C TYR A 108 5.55 -3.19 -14.61
N TYR A 109 5.76 -3.43 -15.90
CA TYR A 109 7.04 -3.16 -16.57
C TYR A 109 7.34 -1.67 -16.75
N ARG A 110 6.32 -0.84 -16.94
CA ARG A 110 6.45 0.61 -17.08
C ARG A 110 5.89 1.31 -15.85
N PRO A 111 6.41 2.50 -15.49
CA PRO A 111 5.84 3.29 -14.42
C PRO A 111 4.32 3.45 -14.59
N ALA A 112 3.57 3.01 -13.59
CA ALA A 112 2.11 2.98 -13.63
C ALA A 112 1.48 4.32 -13.17
N LEU A 113 2.13 5.47 -13.42
CA LEU A 113 1.68 6.79 -12.95
C LEU A 113 0.24 7.09 -13.37
N ARG A 114 -0.09 6.88 -14.64
CA ARG A 114 -1.44 7.11 -15.16
C ARG A 114 -2.51 6.31 -14.41
N PHE A 115 -2.17 5.13 -13.93
CA PHE A 115 -3.09 4.20 -13.27
C PHE A 115 -3.11 4.36 -11.75
N LYS A 116 -2.02 4.81 -11.13
CA LYS A 116 -1.82 4.83 -9.68
C LYS A 116 -1.69 6.23 -9.06
N ALA A 117 -1.33 7.25 -9.83
CA ALA A 117 -1.03 8.59 -9.32
C ALA A 117 -2.14 9.62 -9.59
N ARG A 118 -3.38 9.17 -9.72
CA ARG A 118 -4.54 10.07 -9.85
C ARG A 118 -4.94 10.62 -8.47
N ASP A 119 -5.61 11.74 -8.47
CA ASP A 119 -6.12 12.36 -7.26
C ASP A 119 -6.96 11.38 -6.45
N THR A 120 -6.83 11.41 -5.14
CA THR A 120 -7.55 10.56 -4.17
C THR A 120 -7.19 9.07 -4.15
N PHE A 121 -6.22 8.62 -4.96
CA PHE A 121 -5.88 7.19 -5.11
C PHE A 121 -4.98 6.62 -4.00
N CYS A 122 -4.85 7.31 -2.87
CA CYS A 122 -4.11 6.81 -1.70
C CYS A 122 -4.77 7.22 -0.38
N PRO A 123 -5.94 6.66 -0.05
CA PRO A 123 -6.49 6.81 1.30
C PRO A 123 -5.53 6.25 2.34
N ILE A 124 -5.28 7.04 3.40
CA ILE A 124 -4.40 6.67 4.51
C ILE A 124 -5.22 6.71 5.81
N GLY A 125 -5.21 5.61 6.54
CA GLY A 125 -5.91 5.44 7.81
C GLY A 125 -5.26 6.20 8.96
N PRO A 126 -5.89 6.14 10.14
CA PRO A 126 -5.33 6.69 11.36
C PRO A 126 -3.93 6.11 11.66
N PHE A 127 -3.07 6.96 12.21
CA PHE A 127 -1.75 6.55 12.65
C PHE A 127 -1.85 5.73 13.94
N MET A 128 -1.24 4.56 13.95
CA MET A 128 -1.10 3.68 15.12
C MET A 128 0.36 3.69 15.57
N PRO A 129 0.68 4.18 16.79
CA PRO A 129 2.05 4.15 17.29
C PRO A 129 2.61 2.73 17.35
N ARG A 130 3.90 2.59 17.09
CA ARG A 130 4.58 1.28 17.09
C ARG A 130 4.33 0.51 18.38
N ASP A 131 4.43 1.17 19.52
CA ASP A 131 4.33 0.54 20.84
C ASP A 131 2.88 0.10 21.17
N ALA A 132 1.88 0.54 20.40
CA ALA A 132 0.48 0.12 20.55
C ALA A 132 0.14 -1.17 19.78
N VAL A 133 0.98 -1.63 18.85
CA VAL A 133 0.71 -2.80 18.00
C VAL A 133 1.28 -4.10 18.58
N GLY A 134 2.08 -4.02 19.65
CA GLY A 134 2.67 -5.19 20.30
C GLY A 134 4.03 -5.62 19.74
N ALA A 135 4.35 -6.90 19.87
CA ALA A 135 5.65 -7.44 19.47
C ALA A 135 5.86 -7.42 17.94
N THR A 136 7.10 -7.37 17.50
CA THR A 136 7.49 -7.23 16.08
C THR A 136 7.08 -8.39 15.18
N ASP A 137 7.00 -9.60 15.74
CA ASP A 137 6.54 -10.83 15.08
C ASP A 137 5.05 -10.76 14.68
N VAL A 138 4.24 -9.97 15.37
CA VAL A 138 2.84 -9.72 15.00
C VAL A 138 2.74 -9.11 13.60
N LEU A 139 3.70 -8.27 13.20
CA LEU A 139 3.70 -7.63 11.86
C LEU A 139 3.80 -8.62 10.70
N GLU A 140 4.27 -9.83 10.95
CA GLU A 140 4.45 -10.89 9.95
C GLU A 140 3.20 -11.76 9.78
N SER A 141 2.14 -11.54 10.59
CA SER A 141 0.92 -12.36 10.56
C SER A 141 -0.39 -11.56 10.66
N LEU A 142 -0.35 -10.25 10.43
CA LEU A 142 -1.54 -9.40 10.47
C LEU A 142 -2.55 -9.83 9.39
N ARG A 143 -3.79 -10.05 9.80
CA ARG A 143 -4.89 -10.29 8.88
C ARG A 143 -5.38 -8.98 8.31
N ILE A 144 -5.63 -8.97 7.00
CA ILE A 144 -6.15 -7.86 6.25
C ILE A 144 -7.49 -8.29 5.64
N ALA A 145 -8.52 -7.48 5.78
CA ALA A 145 -9.79 -7.71 5.11
C ALA A 145 -10.25 -6.45 4.38
N VAL A 146 -10.79 -6.64 3.19
CA VAL A 146 -11.45 -5.59 2.40
C VAL A 146 -12.93 -5.92 2.31
N SER A 147 -13.77 -4.95 2.66
CA SER A 147 -15.21 -5.03 2.49
C SER A 147 -15.68 -3.97 1.50
N ILE A 148 -16.71 -4.31 0.71
CA ILE A 148 -17.43 -3.39 -0.16
C ILE A 148 -18.89 -3.41 0.27
N ASP A 149 -19.46 -2.24 0.58
CA ASP A 149 -20.83 -2.05 1.08
C ASP A 149 -21.15 -2.93 2.30
N GLY A 150 -20.14 -3.18 3.15
CA GLY A 150 -20.27 -3.98 4.37
C GLY A 150 -20.00 -5.48 4.19
N GLU A 151 -19.94 -5.99 2.98
CA GLU A 151 -19.61 -7.39 2.69
C GLU A 151 -18.11 -7.59 2.53
N VAL A 152 -17.53 -8.60 3.21
CA VAL A 152 -16.11 -8.94 3.09
C VAL A 152 -15.88 -9.67 1.77
N VAL A 153 -15.16 -9.01 0.85
CA VAL A 153 -14.91 -9.52 -0.52
C VAL A 153 -13.48 -10.01 -0.73
N HIS A 154 -12.55 -9.66 0.17
CA HIS A 154 -11.15 -10.09 0.06
C HIS A 154 -10.51 -10.23 1.43
N ARG A 155 -9.62 -11.23 1.56
CA ARG A 155 -8.80 -11.47 2.76
C ARG A 155 -7.37 -11.72 2.34
N ALA A 156 -6.44 -11.15 3.09
CA ALA A 156 -5.00 -11.31 2.91
C ALA A 156 -4.30 -11.35 4.28
N SER A 157 -3.00 -11.57 4.27
CA SER A 157 -2.17 -11.53 5.47
C SER A 157 -0.77 -11.07 5.12
N THR A 158 -0.12 -10.38 6.06
CA THR A 158 1.30 -10.04 5.93
C THR A 158 2.23 -11.27 5.99
N SER A 159 1.72 -12.45 6.36
CA SER A 159 2.50 -13.70 6.34
C SER A 159 2.96 -14.14 4.94
N GLY A 160 2.34 -13.60 3.87
CA GLY A 160 2.72 -13.88 2.49
C GLY A 160 3.79 -12.97 1.92
N LEU A 161 4.38 -12.07 2.70
CA LEU A 161 5.39 -11.14 2.21
C LEU A 161 6.72 -11.84 1.88
N ILE A 162 7.27 -11.58 0.70
CA ILE A 162 8.59 -12.06 0.26
C ILE A 162 9.70 -11.36 1.06
N ARG A 163 9.51 -10.05 1.30
CA ARG A 163 10.36 -9.25 2.20
C ARG A 163 9.50 -8.78 3.36
N PRO A 164 9.67 -9.38 4.54
CA PRO A 164 9.02 -8.88 5.76
C PRO A 164 9.38 -7.41 6.05
N PRO A 165 8.64 -6.70 6.90
CA PRO A 165 8.83 -5.26 7.14
C PRO A 165 10.28 -4.85 7.45
N ALA A 166 10.98 -5.58 8.32
CA ALA A 166 12.36 -5.28 8.68
C ALA A 166 13.31 -5.40 7.47
N ARG A 167 13.19 -6.49 6.71
CA ARG A 167 13.97 -6.73 5.51
C ARG A 167 13.69 -5.69 4.43
N LEU A 168 12.43 -5.33 4.24
CA LEU A 168 12.04 -4.33 3.24
C LEU A 168 12.66 -2.96 3.56
N ILE A 169 12.64 -2.51 4.83
CA ILE A 169 13.30 -1.26 5.23
C ILE A 169 14.81 -1.35 5.00
N ALA A 170 15.45 -2.46 5.36
CA ALA A 170 16.88 -2.65 5.16
C ALA A 170 17.26 -2.56 3.66
N ASP A 171 16.53 -3.28 2.80
CA ASP A 171 16.78 -3.31 1.36
C ASP A 171 16.57 -1.91 0.75
N VAL A 172 15.48 -1.21 1.08
CA VAL A 172 15.19 0.14 0.55
C VAL A 172 16.18 1.17 1.08
N SER A 173 16.47 1.16 2.38
CA SER A 173 17.44 2.10 2.97
C SER A 173 18.87 1.87 2.50
N GLY A 174 19.16 0.74 1.88
CA GLY A 174 20.44 0.42 1.29
C GLY A 174 20.81 1.29 0.09
N PHE A 175 19.84 1.76 -0.67
CA PHE A 175 20.07 2.58 -1.87
C PHE A 175 19.48 4.00 -1.79
N MET A 176 18.55 4.27 -0.85
CA MET A 176 17.99 5.61 -0.65
C MET A 176 17.73 5.86 0.82
N THR A 177 17.73 7.11 1.25
CA THR A 177 17.34 7.48 2.61
C THR A 177 15.82 7.57 2.69
N LEU A 178 15.21 6.84 3.64
CA LEU A 178 13.84 7.05 4.06
C LEU A 178 13.83 8.14 5.14
N SER A 179 13.04 9.18 4.96
CA SER A 179 12.96 10.34 5.83
C SER A 179 11.81 10.23 6.85
N PRO A 180 11.89 10.93 8.00
CA PRO A 180 10.77 10.97 8.94
C PRO A 180 9.50 11.47 8.27
N GLY A 181 8.41 10.73 8.46
CA GLY A 181 7.11 10.97 7.81
C GLY A 181 6.90 10.23 6.50
N ASP A 182 7.94 9.62 5.91
CA ASP A 182 7.74 8.72 4.78
C ASP A 182 6.93 7.49 5.20
N VAL A 183 6.13 6.99 4.29
CA VAL A 183 5.36 5.75 4.46
C VAL A 183 5.84 4.73 3.44
N LEU A 184 6.31 3.60 3.91
CA LEU A 184 6.70 2.47 3.07
C LEU A 184 5.60 1.39 3.15
N SER A 185 4.84 1.20 2.09
CA SER A 185 3.82 0.17 1.99
C SER A 185 4.48 -1.18 1.73
N VAL A 186 4.07 -2.21 2.46
CA VAL A 186 4.71 -3.54 2.38
C VAL A 186 4.29 -4.34 1.13
N GLY A 187 3.30 -3.88 0.37
CA GLY A 187 2.80 -4.53 -0.83
C GLY A 187 1.38 -5.04 -0.68
N VAL A 188 0.73 -5.27 -1.81
CA VAL A 188 -0.65 -5.74 -1.94
C VAL A 188 -0.66 -7.20 -2.35
N ALA A 189 -1.50 -8.02 -1.72
CA ALA A 189 -1.73 -9.42 -2.10
C ALA A 189 -2.44 -9.52 -3.46
N ALA A 190 -2.36 -10.67 -4.10
CA ALA A 190 -3.10 -10.94 -5.33
C ALA A 190 -4.62 -10.87 -5.12
N GLY A 191 -5.36 -10.62 -6.20
CA GLY A 191 -6.82 -10.63 -6.16
C GLY A 191 -7.45 -9.41 -5.46
N ALA A 192 -6.76 -8.26 -5.46
CA ALA A 192 -7.34 -7.01 -4.97
C ALA A 192 -8.74 -6.79 -5.59
N PRO A 193 -9.80 -6.57 -4.76
CA PRO A 193 -11.16 -6.47 -5.26
C PRO A 193 -11.36 -5.18 -6.04
N ARG A 194 -12.44 -5.14 -6.83
CA ARG A 194 -12.83 -3.97 -7.62
C ARG A 194 -14.07 -3.32 -7.02
N ALA A 195 -14.06 -1.99 -7.00
CA ALA A 195 -15.17 -1.18 -6.54
C ALA A 195 -15.49 -0.07 -7.55
N ARG A 196 -16.76 0.34 -7.61
CA ARG A 196 -17.29 1.36 -8.52
C ARG A 196 -17.86 2.56 -7.76
N ALA A 197 -18.09 3.64 -8.49
CA ALA A 197 -18.77 4.81 -7.94
C ALA A 197 -20.12 4.43 -7.29
N GLY A 198 -20.43 5.07 -6.17
CA GLY A 198 -21.62 4.79 -5.36
C GLY A 198 -21.40 3.75 -4.26
N GLN A 199 -20.29 3.00 -4.29
CA GLN A 199 -19.96 2.02 -3.26
C GLN A 199 -19.09 2.61 -2.14
N ARG A 200 -19.02 1.90 -1.02
CA ARG A 200 -18.16 2.22 0.12
C ARG A 200 -17.17 1.07 0.33
N VAL A 201 -15.90 1.42 0.42
CA VAL A 201 -14.82 0.48 0.74
C VAL A 201 -14.42 0.62 2.18
N SER A 202 -14.18 -0.51 2.84
CA SER A 202 -13.63 -0.59 4.21
C SER A 202 -12.47 -1.54 4.23
N ILE A 203 -11.35 -1.11 4.78
CA ILE A 203 -10.16 -1.95 4.99
C ILE A 203 -9.94 -2.09 6.50
N THR A 204 -9.79 -3.31 6.98
CA THR A 204 -9.40 -3.60 8.36
C THR A 204 -8.07 -4.33 8.38
N ILE A 205 -7.20 -3.95 9.32
CA ILE A 205 -5.97 -4.69 9.63
C ILE A 205 -5.96 -4.94 11.14
N ASP A 206 -5.69 -6.16 11.55
CA ASP A 206 -5.65 -6.54 12.96
C ASP A 206 -4.74 -5.60 13.75
N GLY A 207 -5.23 -5.11 14.88
CA GLY A 207 -4.51 -4.17 15.75
C GLY A 207 -4.39 -2.73 15.23
N LEU A 208 -4.72 -2.46 13.96
CA LEU A 208 -4.64 -1.10 13.39
C LEU A 208 -5.99 -0.43 13.23
N GLY A 209 -7.10 -1.18 13.34
CA GLY A 209 -8.43 -0.64 13.19
C GLY A 209 -8.95 -0.69 11.76
N ARG A 210 -9.64 0.40 11.32
CA ARG A 210 -10.42 0.43 10.08
C ARG A 210 -10.20 1.74 9.31
N LEU A 211 -10.16 1.64 7.99
CA LEU A 211 -10.15 2.74 7.04
C LEU A 211 -11.37 2.63 6.14
N ASP A 212 -12.21 3.65 6.14
CA ASP A 212 -13.47 3.70 5.37
C ASP A 212 -13.45 4.87 4.41
N ASN A 213 -13.77 4.62 3.13
CA ASN A 213 -13.85 5.65 2.11
C ASN A 213 -15.00 5.36 1.14
N PRO A 214 -15.87 6.35 0.83
CA PRO A 214 -16.83 6.21 -0.26
C PRO A 214 -16.15 6.39 -1.62
N LEU A 215 -16.69 5.76 -2.66
CA LEU A 215 -16.31 6.00 -4.05
C LEU A 215 -17.38 6.89 -4.69
N VAL A 216 -16.96 7.95 -5.36
CA VAL A 216 -17.84 8.86 -6.09
C VAL A 216 -17.41 8.97 -7.54
N ALA A 217 -18.35 9.21 -8.46
CA ALA A 217 -18.02 9.50 -9.83
C ALA A 217 -17.31 10.87 -9.94
N GLU A 218 -16.37 10.99 -10.88
CA GLU A 218 -15.76 12.27 -11.22
C GLU A 218 -16.84 13.26 -11.66
N GLY A 219 -16.81 14.46 -11.10
CA GLY A 219 -17.72 15.53 -11.50
C GLY A 219 -17.34 16.14 -12.87
N PRO A 220 -18.20 16.97 -13.44
CA PRO A 220 -17.85 17.69 -14.67
C PRO A 220 -16.58 18.54 -14.44
N PRO A 221 -15.75 18.74 -15.48
CA PRO A 221 -14.60 19.63 -15.39
C PRO A 221 -15.03 21.05 -15.00
N ALA A 222 -14.17 21.73 -14.23
CA ALA A 222 -14.42 23.11 -13.80
C ALA A 222 -14.29 24.12 -14.95
#